data_f9414afb4651f548cc3fe9ac333ca60d
#
_entry.id   f9414afb4651f548cc3fe9ac333ca60d
#
_cell.length_a   1.000
_cell.length_b   1.000
_cell.length_c   1.000
_cell.angle_alpha   90.00
_cell.angle_beta   90.00
_cell.angle_gamma   90.00
#
_symmetry.space_group_name_H-M   'P 1'
#
loop_
_entity.id
_entity.type
_entity.pdbx_description
1 polymer ?
#
loop_
_entity_poly.entity_id
_entity_poly.type
_entity_poly.pdbx_seq_one_letter_code
_entity_poly.pdbx_strand_id
1 'polypeptide(L)'
;MSPEQEKVSEEGGFRRMEKYPHKLVAVLNGKIGVGIAMNALAHMALGLGASVEDKAGFRFVDYVDGDGNSHANISELPFIILKTKNPEELKELRKELISRNVHFVDFPGFINSIGTFESPEKSKQFKGERVEYYGIVMYGDWDIVTELTRRFSLWR
;
A
#
# COMPACT_ATOMS: atom_id res chain seq x y z
N MET A 1 -1.11 -16.14 -34.03
CA MET A 1 -1.73 -15.98 -32.69
C MET A 1 -2.16 -14.53 -32.54
N SER A 2 -3.45 -14.27 -32.49
CA SER A 2 -3.98 -12.92 -32.27
C SER A 2 -3.67 -12.49 -30.86
N PRO A 3 -3.22 -11.26 -30.60
CA PRO A 3 -3.15 -10.75 -29.25
C PRO A 3 -4.58 -10.68 -28.70
N GLU A 4 -4.86 -11.39 -27.63
CA GLU A 4 -6.08 -11.22 -26.85
C GLU A 4 -6.16 -9.76 -26.46
N GLN A 5 -7.19 -9.08 -26.98
CA GLN A 5 -7.50 -7.73 -26.58
C GLN A 5 -7.88 -7.75 -25.10
N GLU A 6 -7.01 -7.23 -24.24
CA GLU A 6 -7.34 -6.97 -22.83
C GLU A 6 -8.57 -6.08 -22.77
N LYS A 7 -9.70 -6.65 -22.37
CA LYS A 7 -10.90 -5.87 -22.08
C LYS A 7 -10.68 -5.04 -20.84
N VAL A 8 -10.63 -3.77 -21.02
CA VAL A 8 -10.42 -2.77 -19.99
C VAL A 8 -11.78 -2.17 -19.62
N SER A 9 -12.26 -2.35 -18.41
CA SER A 9 -13.45 -1.67 -17.90
C SER A 9 -13.11 -0.27 -17.40
N GLU A 10 -13.85 0.73 -17.91
CA GLU A 10 -13.67 2.13 -17.54
C GLU A 10 -14.55 2.48 -16.34
N GLU A 11 -14.07 2.28 -15.12
CA GLU A 11 -14.64 2.93 -13.94
C GLU A 11 -13.54 3.38 -12.98
N GLY A 12 -13.49 4.68 -12.73
CA GLY A 12 -12.75 5.28 -11.62
C GLY A 12 -11.23 5.32 -11.73
N GLY A 13 -10.65 5.87 -12.78
CA GLY A 13 -9.25 6.33 -12.81
C GLY A 13 -8.14 5.28 -12.88
N PHE A 14 -8.40 4.05 -12.47
CA PHE A 14 -7.50 2.91 -12.65
C PHE A 14 -8.25 1.77 -13.31
N ARG A 15 -7.80 1.37 -14.48
CA ARG A 15 -8.38 0.29 -15.25
C ARG A 15 -8.05 -1.05 -14.59
N ARG A 16 -9.09 -1.84 -14.29
CA ARG A 16 -8.89 -3.22 -13.85
C ARG A 16 -8.26 -4.03 -14.99
N MET A 17 -7.11 -4.61 -14.70
CA MET A 17 -6.58 -5.68 -15.57
C MET A 17 -7.22 -6.99 -15.11
N GLU A 18 -8.03 -7.62 -15.96
CA GLU A 18 -8.79 -8.85 -15.61
C GLU A 18 -7.93 -9.97 -15.04
N LYS A 19 -6.63 -9.99 -15.36
CA LYS A 19 -5.67 -10.98 -14.85
C LYS A 19 -5.29 -10.80 -13.37
N TYR A 20 -5.67 -9.68 -12.73
CA TYR A 20 -5.30 -9.40 -11.35
C TYR A 20 -6.53 -9.36 -10.43
N PRO A 21 -6.81 -10.44 -9.68
CA PRO A 21 -7.90 -10.45 -8.70
C PRO A 21 -7.60 -9.58 -7.47
N HIS A 22 -6.32 -9.30 -7.21
CA HIS A 22 -5.85 -8.52 -6.07
C HIS A 22 -4.95 -7.37 -6.52
N LYS A 23 -4.79 -6.39 -5.65
CA LYS A 23 -3.84 -5.29 -5.85
C LYS A 23 -3.26 -4.78 -4.53
N LEU A 24 -2.18 -4.04 -4.66
CA LEU A 24 -1.53 -3.30 -3.59
C LEU A 24 -1.86 -1.81 -3.72
N VAL A 25 -2.24 -1.20 -2.61
CA VAL A 25 -2.48 0.25 -2.57
C VAL A 25 -1.84 0.82 -1.32
N ALA A 26 -1.12 1.93 -1.47
CA ALA A 26 -0.67 2.76 -0.36
C ALA A 26 -1.48 4.06 -0.35
N VAL A 27 -1.90 4.48 0.83
CA VAL A 27 -2.44 5.84 1.06
C VAL A 27 -1.51 6.53 2.04
N LEU A 28 -0.84 7.58 1.59
CA LEU A 28 0.16 8.31 2.36
C LEU A 28 -0.38 9.65 2.84
N ASN A 29 0.16 10.11 3.97
CA ASN A 29 -0.09 11.44 4.50
C ASN A 29 0.61 12.48 3.61
N GLY A 30 -0.15 13.26 2.85
CA GLY A 30 0.36 14.27 1.93
C GLY A 30 0.87 15.55 2.62
N LYS A 31 0.78 15.66 3.95
CA LYS A 31 1.26 16.82 4.72
C LYS A 31 2.69 16.62 5.27
N ILE A 32 3.19 15.39 5.29
CA ILE A 32 4.56 15.11 5.72
C ILE A 32 5.55 15.26 4.56
N GLY A 33 6.84 15.44 4.89
CA GLY A 33 7.88 15.54 3.87
C GLY A 33 7.98 14.28 3.01
N VAL A 34 8.24 14.46 1.72
CA VAL A 34 8.33 13.36 0.74
C VAL A 34 9.30 12.25 1.19
N GLY A 35 10.46 12.61 1.71
CA GLY A 35 11.43 11.62 2.19
C GLY A 35 10.92 10.78 3.36
N ILE A 36 10.15 11.39 4.26
CA ILE A 36 9.50 10.69 5.39
C ILE A 36 8.42 9.75 4.87
N ALA A 37 7.60 10.21 3.93
CA ALA A 37 6.55 9.40 3.32
C ALA A 37 7.12 8.19 2.57
N MET A 38 8.20 8.37 1.81
CA MET A 38 8.90 7.30 1.10
C MET A 38 9.51 6.27 2.07
N ASN A 39 10.12 6.74 3.15
CA ASN A 39 10.65 5.85 4.20
C ASN A 39 9.54 5.03 4.85
N ALA A 40 8.43 5.67 5.22
CA ALA A 40 7.27 4.99 5.78
C ALA A 40 6.70 3.94 4.81
N LEU A 41 6.58 4.30 3.52
CA LEU A 41 6.11 3.38 2.48
C LEU A 41 7.01 2.15 2.36
N ALA A 42 8.33 2.33 2.36
CA ALA A 42 9.28 1.22 2.26
C ALA A 42 9.15 0.25 3.45
N HIS A 43 9.05 0.78 4.68
CA HIS A 43 8.86 -0.04 5.87
C HIS A 43 7.52 -0.79 5.86
N MET A 44 6.43 -0.11 5.49
CA MET A 44 5.12 -0.74 5.39
C MET A 44 5.07 -1.83 4.33
N ALA A 45 5.63 -1.56 3.15
CA ALA A 45 5.67 -2.54 2.07
C ALA A 45 6.47 -3.79 2.45
N LEU A 46 7.63 -3.61 3.10
CA LEU A 46 8.43 -4.71 3.62
C LEU A 46 7.65 -5.53 4.65
N GLY A 47 6.99 -4.86 5.62
CA GLY A 47 6.19 -5.51 6.64
C GLY A 47 4.99 -6.25 6.07
N LEU A 48 4.31 -5.66 5.08
CA LEU A 48 3.20 -6.30 4.38
C LEU A 48 3.67 -7.58 3.68
N GLY A 49 4.75 -7.50 2.92
CA GLY A 49 5.33 -8.64 2.22
C GLY A 49 5.72 -9.78 3.15
N ALA A 50 6.21 -9.46 4.34
CA ALA A 50 6.56 -10.45 5.36
C ALA A 50 5.34 -11.09 6.03
N SER A 51 4.25 -10.33 6.22
CA SER A 51 3.09 -10.75 7.01
C SER A 51 2.01 -11.52 6.24
N VAL A 52 1.97 -11.42 4.91
CA VAL A 52 1.06 -12.21 4.08
C VAL A 52 1.59 -13.63 3.95
N GLU A 53 0.79 -14.64 4.32
CA GLU A 53 1.21 -16.03 4.27
C GLU A 53 1.31 -16.57 2.84
N ASP A 54 0.32 -16.32 2.01
CA ASP A 54 0.31 -16.71 0.60
C ASP A 54 1.15 -15.76 -0.26
N LYS A 55 2.45 -16.02 -0.34
CA LYS A 55 3.39 -15.25 -1.18
C LYS A 55 3.11 -15.38 -2.68
N ALA A 56 2.49 -16.47 -3.11
CA ALA A 56 2.16 -16.70 -4.51
C ALA A 56 1.19 -15.63 -5.03
N GLY A 57 0.30 -15.13 -4.18
CA GLY A 57 -0.61 -14.04 -4.51
C GLY A 57 0.07 -12.73 -4.92
N PHE A 58 1.31 -12.49 -4.50
CA PHE A 58 2.09 -11.32 -4.91
C PHE A 58 2.66 -11.43 -6.32
N ARG A 59 2.71 -12.64 -6.89
CA ARG A 59 3.18 -12.89 -8.25
C ARG A 59 4.56 -12.31 -8.51
N PHE A 60 5.53 -12.69 -7.67
CA PHE A 60 6.93 -12.32 -7.88
C PHE A 60 7.51 -13.02 -9.09
N VAL A 61 8.22 -12.27 -9.90
CA VAL A 61 8.87 -12.74 -11.12
C VAL A 61 10.31 -12.23 -11.20
N ASP A 62 11.13 -12.98 -11.91
CA ASP A 62 12.48 -12.60 -12.28
C ASP A 62 12.46 -12.13 -13.74
N TYR A 63 13.07 -11.00 -14.01
CA TYR A 63 13.27 -10.50 -15.37
C TYR A 63 14.70 -10.73 -15.81
N VAL A 64 14.87 -11.15 -17.05
CA VAL A 64 16.19 -11.31 -17.67
C VAL A 64 16.32 -10.28 -18.78
N ASP A 65 17.39 -9.48 -18.74
CA ASP A 65 17.66 -8.47 -19.77
C ASP A 65 18.30 -9.08 -21.02
N GLY A 66 18.52 -8.25 -22.05
CA GLY A 66 19.09 -8.68 -23.32
C GLY A 66 20.54 -9.19 -23.24
N ASP A 67 21.26 -8.89 -22.15
CA ASP A 67 22.62 -9.36 -21.89
C ASP A 67 22.66 -10.61 -20.99
N GLY A 68 21.47 -11.12 -20.58
CA GLY A 68 21.35 -12.30 -19.75
C GLY A 68 21.45 -12.05 -18.24
N ASN A 69 21.44 -10.79 -17.79
CA ASN A 69 21.41 -10.47 -16.37
C ASN A 69 20.03 -10.67 -15.79
N SER A 70 19.95 -11.33 -14.62
CA SER A 70 18.68 -11.53 -13.91
C SER A 70 18.39 -10.37 -12.96
N HIS A 71 17.17 -9.87 -13.05
CA HIS A 71 16.60 -8.86 -12.16
C HIS A 71 15.45 -9.50 -11.38
N ALA A 72 15.73 -9.89 -10.14
CA ALA A 72 14.89 -10.80 -9.39
C ALA A 72 13.86 -10.10 -8.53
N ASN A 73 12.77 -10.85 -8.33
CA ASN A 73 11.82 -10.72 -7.25
C ASN A 73 11.00 -9.42 -7.29
N ILE A 74 10.51 -9.07 -8.47
CA ILE A 74 9.59 -7.96 -8.66
C ILE A 74 8.16 -8.50 -8.70
N SER A 75 7.27 -7.91 -7.92
CA SER A 75 5.83 -8.24 -7.98
C SER A 75 5.21 -7.68 -9.25
N GLU A 76 4.46 -8.51 -9.98
CA GLU A 76 3.66 -8.07 -11.12
C GLU A 76 2.37 -7.32 -10.72
N LEU A 77 1.98 -7.40 -9.45
CA LEU A 77 0.74 -6.74 -9.02
C LEU A 77 0.84 -5.22 -9.19
N PRO A 78 -0.25 -4.58 -9.62
CA PRO A 78 -0.33 -3.13 -9.52
C PRO A 78 -0.13 -2.68 -8.07
N PHE A 79 0.76 -1.72 -7.87
CA PHE A 79 1.00 -1.07 -6.59
C PHE A 79 0.72 0.43 -6.75
N ILE A 80 -0.45 0.87 -6.30
CA ILE A 80 -0.94 2.22 -6.54
C ILE A 80 -0.64 3.08 -5.31
N ILE A 81 0.02 4.21 -5.51
CA ILE A 81 0.38 5.14 -4.45
C ILE A 81 -0.55 6.34 -4.47
N LEU A 82 -1.35 6.47 -3.43
CA LEU A 82 -2.31 7.54 -3.22
C LEU A 82 -1.88 8.43 -2.06
N LYS A 83 -2.52 9.60 -1.92
CA LYS A 83 -2.31 10.52 -0.81
C LYS A 83 -3.60 11.15 -0.34
N THR A 84 -3.60 11.58 0.91
CA THR A 84 -4.61 12.49 1.46
C THR A 84 -3.94 13.70 2.14
N LYS A 85 -4.57 14.86 2.05
CA LYS A 85 -4.19 16.04 2.81
C LYS A 85 -4.87 16.14 4.17
N ASN A 86 -5.80 15.21 4.44
CA ASN A 86 -6.49 15.12 5.73
C ASN A 86 -6.06 13.82 6.46
N PRO A 87 -5.13 13.91 7.43
CA PRO A 87 -4.65 12.72 8.14
C PRO A 87 -5.73 11.93 8.90
N GLU A 88 -6.84 12.56 9.27
CA GLU A 88 -7.96 11.87 9.92
C GLU A 88 -8.60 10.81 9.03
N GLU A 89 -8.56 11.00 7.71
CA GLU A 89 -9.04 10.00 6.75
C GLU A 89 -8.26 8.69 6.81
N LEU A 90 -6.99 8.72 7.24
CA LEU A 90 -6.20 7.50 7.46
C LEU A 90 -6.72 6.70 8.66
N LYS A 91 -7.18 7.38 9.72
CA LYS A 91 -7.81 6.71 10.86
C LYS A 91 -9.13 6.04 10.47
N GLU A 92 -9.92 6.71 9.66
CA GLU A 92 -11.17 6.17 9.13
C GLU A 92 -10.92 4.98 8.23
N LEU A 93 -9.98 5.10 7.28
CA LEU A 93 -9.57 4.01 6.41
C LEU A 93 -9.11 2.78 7.20
N ARG A 94 -8.30 2.99 8.24
CA ARG A 94 -7.86 1.90 9.12
C ARG A 94 -9.02 1.14 9.74
N LYS A 95 -10.03 1.86 10.24
CA LYS A 95 -11.26 1.25 10.80
C LYS A 95 -12.01 0.44 9.75
N GLU A 96 -12.15 0.98 8.55
CA GLU A 96 -12.81 0.31 7.43
C GLU A 96 -12.07 -0.97 7.02
N LEU A 97 -10.74 -0.93 6.94
CA LEU A 97 -9.92 -2.09 6.62
C LEU A 97 -10.07 -3.21 7.65
N ILE A 98 -10.11 -2.87 8.94
CA ILE A 98 -10.37 -3.82 10.02
C ILE A 98 -11.76 -4.43 9.85
N SER A 99 -12.79 -3.61 9.66
CA SER A 99 -14.18 -4.07 9.54
C SER A 99 -14.42 -4.96 8.32
N ARG A 100 -13.67 -4.74 7.24
CA ARG A 100 -13.75 -5.52 6.00
C ARG A 100 -12.75 -6.67 5.94
N ASN A 101 -11.98 -6.88 7.01
CA ASN A 101 -10.94 -7.91 7.10
C ASN A 101 -9.94 -7.87 5.93
N VAL A 102 -9.53 -6.67 5.52
CA VAL A 102 -8.50 -6.45 4.51
C VAL A 102 -7.13 -6.43 5.17
N HIS A 103 -6.16 -7.13 4.59
CA HIS A 103 -4.80 -7.16 5.11
C HIS A 103 -4.09 -5.82 4.87
N PHE A 104 -3.52 -5.23 5.93
CA PHE A 104 -2.83 -3.94 5.84
C PHE A 104 -1.71 -3.81 6.87
N VAL A 105 -0.82 -2.87 6.61
CA VAL A 105 0.19 -2.38 7.55
C VAL A 105 0.09 -0.86 7.59
N ASP A 106 0.03 -0.29 8.78
CA ASP A 106 0.07 1.16 8.98
C ASP A 106 1.41 1.62 9.56
N PHE A 107 1.67 2.91 9.42
CA PHE A 107 2.85 3.56 10.00
C PHE A 107 2.40 4.72 10.90
N PRO A 108 2.27 4.48 12.22
CA PRO A 108 1.99 5.56 13.17
C PRO A 108 3.19 6.49 13.31
N GLY A 109 2.95 7.79 13.32
CA GLY A 109 4.00 8.81 13.34
C GLY A 109 4.91 8.77 14.57
N PHE A 110 4.47 8.19 15.69
CA PHE A 110 5.30 8.05 16.87
C PHE A 110 6.46 7.05 16.69
N ILE A 111 6.41 6.16 15.70
CA ILE A 111 7.49 5.20 15.43
C ILE A 111 8.77 5.92 15.03
N ASN A 112 8.66 7.07 14.37
CA ASN A 112 9.80 7.84 13.88
C ASN A 112 9.65 9.32 14.20
N SER A 113 9.64 9.67 15.49
CA SER A 113 9.42 11.03 15.93
C SER A 113 10.63 11.95 15.75
N ILE A 114 11.87 11.41 15.71
CA ILE A 114 13.11 12.20 15.65
C ILE A 114 14.17 11.51 14.75
N GLY A 115 13.77 10.84 13.66
CA GLY A 115 14.72 10.12 12.80
C GLY A 115 15.22 8.79 13.38
N THR A 116 14.74 8.42 14.56
CA THR A 116 15.01 7.13 15.21
C THR A 116 13.68 6.43 15.54
N PHE A 117 13.64 5.13 15.36
CA PHE A 117 12.46 4.35 15.73
C PHE A 117 12.28 4.33 17.25
N GLU A 118 11.09 4.67 17.71
CA GLU A 118 10.72 4.51 19.10
C GLU A 118 10.60 3.03 19.48
N SER A 119 10.91 2.70 20.72
CA SER A 119 10.75 1.34 21.20
C SER A 119 9.27 0.92 21.30
N PRO A 120 8.97 -0.38 21.14
CA PRO A 120 7.60 -0.87 21.30
C PRO A 120 6.97 -0.52 22.65
N GLU A 121 7.78 -0.41 23.73
CA GLU A 121 7.30 -0.02 25.05
C GLU A 121 6.84 1.44 25.09
N LYS A 122 7.57 2.35 24.42
CA LYS A 122 7.19 3.76 24.34
C LYS A 122 5.91 3.97 23.52
N SER A 123 5.65 3.12 22.54
CA SER A 123 4.44 3.20 21.72
C SER A 123 3.15 3.12 22.53
N LYS A 124 3.17 2.42 23.65
CA LYS A 124 2.03 2.28 24.58
C LYS A 124 1.60 3.58 25.25
N GLN A 125 2.45 4.61 25.23
CA GLN A 125 2.14 5.94 25.76
C GLN A 125 1.23 6.75 24.83
N PHE A 126 1.12 6.37 23.56
CA PHE A 126 0.30 7.05 22.57
C PHE A 126 -1.08 6.39 22.48
N LYS A 127 -2.12 7.20 22.69
CA LYS A 127 -3.50 6.75 22.52
C LYS A 127 -3.92 6.90 21.08
N GLY A 128 -4.65 5.92 20.55
CA GLY A 128 -5.03 5.84 19.15
C GLY A 128 -5.69 7.09 18.57
N GLU A 129 -6.47 7.82 19.38
CA GLU A 129 -7.10 9.08 18.97
C GLU A 129 -6.11 10.20 18.66
N ARG A 130 -4.91 10.17 19.25
CA ARG A 130 -3.84 11.15 19.09
C ARG A 130 -2.76 10.71 18.10
N VAL A 131 -2.85 9.50 17.59
CA VAL A 131 -1.87 9.00 16.63
C VAL A 131 -2.08 9.68 15.30
N GLU A 132 -1.05 10.34 14.79
CA GLU A 132 -0.98 10.78 13.41
C GLU A 132 -0.35 9.69 12.57
N TYR A 133 -1.07 9.18 11.56
CA TYR A 133 -0.54 8.17 10.66
C TYR A 133 0.24 8.81 9.51
N TYR A 134 1.37 8.19 9.13
CA TYR A 134 2.15 8.57 7.96
C TYR A 134 1.65 7.85 6.70
N GLY A 135 0.99 6.73 6.86
CA GLY A 135 0.36 6.02 5.77
C GLY A 135 -0.20 4.67 6.17
N ILE A 136 -0.82 4.03 5.19
CA ILE A 136 -1.33 2.66 5.26
C ILE A 136 -1.05 2.00 3.91
N VAL A 137 -0.52 0.79 3.94
CA VAL A 137 -0.37 -0.08 2.76
C VAL A 137 -1.29 -1.27 2.93
N MET A 138 -2.06 -1.60 1.91
CA MET A 138 -3.02 -2.69 1.93
C MET A 138 -2.88 -3.62 0.73
N TYR A 139 -3.29 -4.86 0.94
CA TYR A 139 -3.34 -5.91 -0.06
C TYR A 139 -4.67 -6.63 0.05
N GLY A 140 -5.39 -6.74 -1.04
CA GLY A 140 -6.68 -7.41 -1.02
C GLY A 140 -7.38 -7.47 -2.37
N ASP A 141 -8.62 -7.96 -2.33
CA ASP A 141 -9.50 -8.02 -3.48
C ASP A 141 -9.57 -6.69 -4.21
N TRP A 142 -9.50 -6.74 -5.54
CA TRP A 142 -9.42 -5.56 -6.38
C TRP A 142 -10.59 -4.60 -6.16
N ASP A 143 -11.80 -5.12 -6.14
CA ASP A 143 -13.02 -4.29 -6.06
C ASP A 143 -13.18 -3.69 -4.65
N ILE A 144 -12.92 -4.49 -3.61
CA ILE A 144 -12.97 -4.03 -2.22
C ILE A 144 -11.94 -2.92 -1.98
N VAL A 145 -10.70 -3.11 -2.39
CA VAL A 145 -9.64 -2.11 -2.21
C VAL A 145 -9.92 -0.85 -3.04
N THR A 146 -10.49 -1.00 -4.23
CA THR A 146 -10.93 0.14 -5.06
C THR A 146 -11.99 0.96 -4.34
N GLU A 147 -13.03 0.32 -3.81
CA GLU A 147 -14.10 0.99 -3.06
C GLU A 147 -13.56 1.78 -1.87
N LEU A 148 -12.69 1.15 -1.08
CA LEU A 148 -12.11 1.76 0.12
C LEU A 148 -11.19 2.95 -0.17
N THR A 149 -10.59 3.00 -1.35
CA THR A 149 -9.54 3.97 -1.68
C THR A 149 -9.91 5.00 -2.74
N ARG A 150 -11.10 4.90 -3.35
CA ARG A 150 -11.50 5.77 -4.47
C ARG A 150 -11.55 7.26 -4.14
N ARG A 151 -11.70 7.64 -2.87
CA ARG A 151 -11.73 9.04 -2.43
C ARG A 151 -10.37 9.72 -2.40
N PHE A 152 -9.30 8.94 -2.44
CA PHE A 152 -7.92 9.46 -2.36
C PHE A 152 -7.36 9.78 -3.74
N SER A 153 -6.51 10.79 -3.81
CA SER A 153 -5.86 11.19 -5.07
C SER A 153 -4.54 10.49 -5.29
N LEU A 154 -4.20 10.31 -6.56
CA LEU A 154 -2.92 9.75 -6.95
C LEU A 154 -1.77 10.63 -6.43
N TRP A 155 -0.71 10.00 -5.94
CA TRP A 155 0.52 10.69 -5.59
C TRP A 155 1.21 11.19 -6.87
N ARG A 156 1.24 12.51 -7.05
CA ARG A 156 1.90 13.19 -8.18
C ARG A 156 2.79 14.30 -7.66
#